data_c8465971d6e2010ac4a7885288d90b74
#
_entry.id   c8465971d6e2010ac4a7885288d90b74
#
_cell.length_a   1.000
_cell.length_b   1.000
_cell.length_c   1.000
_cell.angle_alpha   90.00
_cell.angle_beta   90.00
_cell.angle_gamma   90.00
#
_symmetry.space_group_name_H-M   'P 1'
#
loop_
_entity.id
_entity.type
_entity.pdbx_description
1 polymer ?
#
loop_
_entity_poly.entity_id
_entity_poly.type
_entity_poly.pdbx_seq_one_letter_code
_entity_poly.pdbx_strand_id
1 'polypeptide(L)'
;MTSSTLTQNSSRLPRRTMLQSAAALGLLGLAGCATSSIPTRAKVVVIGGGYGGATAAKYVRLLSDYKIDVVLIEPQDAFISCPISNLVLSGAKQVADLTTPYTALSRRHGVTVVKDMATAIDTTRKTVTLARGGSIAYDKLVVSPGVELMFDSIEGLRAAQASGQVLQAWKAGAETAALRRQLEAMPDGGVFAISIPEAPYRCPPGPYERASVVAGYFKQAKPRSKVLILDANPDVTSKGALFKKVWAEQYKGMVEYRSQHKATAVDAKSGLIKFEVQEDVKAQVLNVLPSMRAGSIAVQAGLNNLANNRWCGVNYLNFESTAAKDVHVLGDSIQIAPGMPKSGHMANNHGKVAAAAIVAEMSGWAVNPAPMLTNTCYSFVDNTNVVHVASVHEYVAAEKTFKTVAGSGGLSSAPTALEGVYALNWASNIWADTLA
;
A
#
# COMPACT_ATOMS: atom_id res chain seq x y z
N MET A 1 -15.32 31.50 -71.89
CA MET A 1 -14.99 32.87 -72.18
C MET A 1 -15.35 33.70 -70.97
N THR A 2 -14.47 34.13 -70.25
CA THR A 2 -13.66 35.29 -70.01
C THR A 2 -12.82 35.10 -68.74
N SER A 3 -11.54 35.15 -68.93
CA SER A 3 -10.48 35.14 -67.94
C SER A 3 -10.42 36.49 -67.22
N SER A 4 -10.28 36.52 -65.91
CA SER A 4 -9.88 37.74 -65.19
C SER A 4 -8.70 37.42 -64.31
N THR A 5 -7.56 37.95 -64.71
CA THR A 5 -6.26 38.00 -64.05
C THR A 5 -6.32 38.90 -62.82
N LEU A 6 -6.00 38.38 -61.61
CA LEU A 6 -5.72 39.21 -60.43
C LEU A 6 -4.20 39.45 -60.32
N THR A 7 -3.80 40.68 -60.46
CA THR A 7 -2.44 41.24 -60.27
C THR A 7 -2.13 41.29 -58.75
N GLN A 8 -1.09 40.58 -58.33
CA GLN A 8 -0.49 40.72 -57.00
C GLN A 8 0.35 41.98 -56.92
N ASN A 9 -0.04 42.87 -56.04
CA ASN A 9 0.75 44.09 -55.73
C ASN A 9 1.57 43.82 -54.46
N SER A 10 2.87 43.56 -54.60
CA SER A 10 3.79 43.29 -53.47
C SER A 10 4.40 44.63 -53.01
N SER A 11 3.85 45.26 -52.00
CA SER A 11 4.48 46.38 -51.30
C SER A 11 5.56 45.90 -50.34
N ARG A 12 6.82 46.08 -50.69
CA ARG A 12 7.99 45.84 -49.81
C ARG A 12 8.07 46.96 -48.77
N LEU A 13 7.89 46.63 -47.48
CA LEU A 13 8.17 47.55 -46.38
C LEU A 13 9.68 47.72 -46.17
N PRO A 14 10.18 48.98 -45.93
CA PRO A 14 11.60 49.24 -45.76
C PRO A 14 12.17 48.64 -44.48
N ARG A 15 13.38 48.06 -44.61
CA ARG A 15 14.12 47.36 -43.55
C ARG A 15 14.32 48.09 -42.19
N ARG A 16 14.14 49.42 -42.18
CA ARG A 16 14.31 50.28 -40.99
C ARG A 16 13.12 50.16 -39.98
N THR A 17 11.93 49.82 -40.45
CA THR A 17 10.75 49.72 -39.59
C THR A 17 10.70 48.36 -38.83
N MET A 18 11.39 47.31 -39.30
CA MET A 18 11.48 46.02 -38.62
C MET A 18 12.41 46.03 -37.39
N LEU A 19 13.40 46.90 -37.33
CA LEU A 19 14.35 46.97 -36.21
C LEU A 19 13.81 47.76 -35.00
N GLN A 20 12.82 48.62 -35.20
CA GLN A 20 12.20 49.38 -34.10
C GLN A 20 11.04 48.62 -33.43
N SER A 21 10.41 47.65 -34.11
CA SER A 21 9.36 46.80 -33.55
C SER A 21 9.91 45.63 -32.73
N ALA A 22 11.17 45.22 -32.93
CA ALA A 22 11.82 44.15 -32.17
C ALA A 22 12.31 44.59 -30.78
N ALA A 23 12.54 45.91 -30.57
CA ALA A 23 12.97 46.42 -29.27
C ALA A 23 11.83 46.67 -28.28
N ALA A 24 10.57 46.82 -28.75
CA ALA A 24 9.40 47.03 -27.89
C ALA A 24 8.75 45.74 -27.42
N LEU A 25 9.00 44.60 -28.07
CA LEU A 25 8.52 43.25 -27.66
C LEU A 25 9.52 42.54 -26.74
N GLY A 26 10.73 43.04 -26.57
CA GLY A 26 11.75 42.48 -25.68
C GLY A 26 11.59 42.85 -24.20
N LEU A 27 10.74 43.83 -23.86
CA LEU A 27 10.56 44.31 -22.48
C LEU A 27 9.26 43.79 -21.79
N LEU A 28 8.38 43.09 -22.51
CA LEU A 28 7.16 42.47 -21.96
C LEU A 28 7.30 40.95 -21.73
N GLY A 29 8.46 40.37 -22.08
CA GLY A 29 8.74 38.92 -21.90
C GLY A 29 9.47 38.53 -20.61
N LEU A 30 9.72 39.47 -19.69
CA LEU A 30 10.49 39.23 -18.46
C LEU A 30 9.62 39.14 -17.18
N ALA A 31 8.30 39.13 -17.30
CA ALA A 31 7.39 38.93 -16.17
C ALA A 31 6.68 37.58 -16.32
N GLY A 32 7.29 36.49 -15.88
CA GLY A 32 6.54 35.25 -15.75
C GLY A 32 7.28 33.92 -15.84
N CYS A 33 8.60 33.89 -15.82
CA CYS A 33 9.30 32.65 -15.40
C CYS A 33 9.62 32.77 -13.91
N ALA A 34 8.69 32.34 -13.06
CA ALA A 34 9.06 31.95 -11.72
C ALA A 34 10.05 30.78 -11.87
N THR A 35 11.34 31.08 -11.88
CA THR A 35 12.41 30.09 -11.82
C THR A 35 12.14 29.27 -10.57
N SER A 36 11.82 27.99 -10.74
CA SER A 36 11.65 27.08 -9.62
C SER A 36 12.87 27.20 -8.72
N SER A 37 12.66 27.60 -7.47
CA SER A 37 13.71 27.82 -6.48
C SER A 37 14.25 26.53 -5.88
N ILE A 38 14.06 25.38 -6.54
CA ILE A 38 14.60 24.09 -6.08
C ILE A 38 16.13 24.20 -6.10
N PRO A 39 16.79 24.07 -4.93
CA PRO A 39 18.23 24.03 -4.87
C PRO A 39 18.77 22.89 -5.74
N THR A 40 19.86 23.11 -6.46
CA THR A 40 20.48 22.15 -7.41
C THR A 40 20.97 20.84 -6.78
N ARG A 41 20.76 20.62 -5.48
CA ARG A 41 21.11 19.41 -4.71
C ARG A 41 20.06 19.04 -3.66
N ALA A 42 18.81 19.47 -3.83
CA ALA A 42 17.74 19.10 -2.92
C ALA A 42 17.52 17.59 -2.93
N LYS A 43 17.46 16.99 -1.74
CA LYS A 43 17.40 15.54 -1.56
C LYS A 43 16.20 15.09 -0.74
N VAL A 44 15.43 14.18 -1.33
CA VAL A 44 14.38 13.44 -0.61
C VAL A 44 14.89 12.02 -0.33
N VAL A 45 14.85 11.62 0.94
CA VAL A 45 15.12 10.23 1.33
C VAL A 45 13.78 9.52 1.57
N VAL A 46 13.65 8.31 1.08
CA VAL A 46 12.46 7.45 1.24
C VAL A 46 12.87 6.16 1.95
N ILE A 47 12.20 5.81 3.04
CA ILE A 47 12.39 4.56 3.76
C ILE A 47 11.23 3.63 3.45
N GLY A 48 11.52 2.47 2.86
CA GLY A 48 10.57 1.42 2.49
C GLY A 48 10.10 1.50 1.04
N GLY A 49 10.37 0.43 0.29
CA GLY A 49 10.07 0.28 -1.14
C GLY A 49 8.70 -0.33 -1.46
N GLY A 50 7.75 -0.30 -0.50
CA GLY A 50 6.37 -0.75 -0.71
C GLY A 50 5.55 0.21 -1.57
N TYR A 51 4.23 -0.02 -1.66
CA TYR A 51 3.31 0.79 -2.46
C TYR A 51 3.42 2.30 -2.21
N GLY A 52 3.52 2.73 -0.96
CA GLY A 52 3.61 4.16 -0.64
C GLY A 52 4.98 4.75 -0.99
N GLY A 53 6.06 4.14 -0.49
CA GLY A 53 7.39 4.73 -0.63
C GLY A 53 7.95 4.65 -2.05
N ALA A 54 7.80 3.52 -2.76
CA ALA A 54 8.25 3.42 -4.15
C ALA A 54 7.47 4.39 -5.05
N THR A 55 6.15 4.55 -4.84
CA THR A 55 5.34 5.56 -5.53
C THR A 55 5.84 6.97 -5.21
N ALA A 56 6.04 7.31 -3.92
CA ALA A 56 6.55 8.63 -3.55
C ALA A 56 7.91 8.92 -4.20
N ALA A 57 8.83 7.95 -4.18
CA ALA A 57 10.14 8.09 -4.79
C ALA A 57 10.05 8.40 -6.30
N LYS A 58 9.23 7.65 -7.03
CA LYS A 58 8.98 7.89 -8.46
C LYS A 58 8.35 9.25 -8.72
N TYR A 59 7.28 9.58 -7.99
CA TYR A 59 6.51 10.80 -8.25
C TYR A 59 7.23 12.08 -7.82
N VAL A 60 8.09 12.05 -6.79
CA VAL A 60 8.99 13.19 -6.50
C VAL A 60 9.89 13.48 -7.69
N ARG A 61 10.49 12.43 -8.30
CA ARG A 61 11.34 12.60 -9.51
C ARG A 61 10.52 13.19 -10.68
N LEU A 62 9.37 12.59 -10.99
CA LEU A 62 8.51 13.01 -12.11
C LEU A 62 8.00 14.45 -11.94
N LEU A 63 7.41 14.76 -10.79
CA LEU A 63 6.77 16.07 -10.55
C LEU A 63 7.77 17.20 -10.38
N SER A 64 9.02 16.90 -9.99
CA SER A 64 10.11 17.88 -9.93
C SER A 64 10.84 18.06 -11.27
N ASP A 65 10.37 17.46 -12.35
CA ASP A 65 11.10 17.42 -13.62
C ASP A 65 12.55 16.94 -13.41
N TYR A 66 12.70 15.89 -12.60
CA TYR A 66 13.96 15.24 -12.22
C TYR A 66 14.98 16.15 -11.50
N LYS A 67 14.55 17.30 -10.95
CA LYS A 67 15.45 18.28 -10.29
C LYS A 67 15.74 17.93 -8.83
N ILE A 68 14.89 17.13 -8.17
CA ILE A 68 15.09 16.68 -6.79
C ILE A 68 15.72 15.29 -6.80
N ASP A 69 16.84 15.12 -6.13
CA ASP A 69 17.46 13.80 -5.94
C ASP A 69 16.66 12.96 -4.96
N VAL A 70 16.45 11.69 -5.31
CA VAL A 70 15.69 10.75 -4.47
C VAL A 70 16.55 9.52 -4.17
N VAL A 71 16.64 9.20 -2.88
CA VAL A 71 17.28 7.97 -2.37
C VAL A 71 16.21 7.11 -1.72
N LEU A 72 16.01 5.89 -2.24
CA LEU A 72 15.12 4.87 -1.67
C LEU A 72 15.94 3.86 -0.87
N ILE A 73 15.71 3.75 0.44
CA ILE A 73 16.33 2.76 1.32
C ILE A 73 15.36 1.58 1.45
N GLU A 74 15.77 0.41 0.96
CA GLU A 74 14.97 -0.82 0.98
C GLU A 74 15.88 -2.05 1.13
N PRO A 75 15.67 -2.90 2.15
CA PRO A 75 16.52 -4.06 2.36
C PRO A 75 16.28 -5.21 1.37
N GLN A 76 15.09 -5.27 0.73
CA GLN A 76 14.75 -6.33 -0.21
C GLN A 76 15.26 -6.02 -1.62
N ASP A 77 15.61 -7.08 -2.39
CA ASP A 77 16.06 -6.95 -3.78
C ASP A 77 14.94 -6.53 -4.74
N ALA A 78 13.71 -6.84 -4.37
CA ALA A 78 12.55 -6.62 -5.21
C ALA A 78 11.30 -6.34 -4.36
N PHE A 79 10.39 -5.60 -4.94
CA PHE A 79 9.04 -5.44 -4.43
C PHE A 79 8.27 -6.75 -4.58
N ILE A 80 7.57 -7.18 -3.52
CA ILE A 80 6.65 -8.32 -3.55
C ILE A 80 5.27 -7.84 -3.14
N SER A 81 4.29 -7.99 -4.02
CA SER A 81 2.92 -7.54 -3.79
C SER A 81 2.19 -8.41 -2.77
N CYS A 82 1.61 -7.78 -1.73
CA CYS A 82 0.67 -8.45 -0.83
C CYS A 82 -0.73 -8.62 -1.45
N PRO A 83 -1.34 -7.61 -2.12
CA PRO A 83 -2.47 -7.86 -3.02
C PRO A 83 -2.16 -8.97 -4.03
N ILE A 84 -3.13 -9.85 -4.29
CA ILE A 84 -3.02 -11.06 -5.13
C ILE A 84 -2.25 -12.22 -4.46
N SER A 85 -1.51 -12.01 -3.37
CA SER A 85 -0.68 -13.06 -2.75
C SER A 85 -1.46 -14.25 -2.20
N ASN A 86 -2.76 -14.08 -1.88
CA ASN A 86 -3.60 -15.18 -1.44
C ASN A 86 -3.77 -16.26 -2.54
N LEU A 87 -3.65 -15.91 -3.82
CA LEU A 87 -3.67 -16.88 -4.94
C LEU A 87 -2.46 -17.84 -4.94
N VAL A 88 -1.38 -17.51 -4.23
CA VAL A 88 -0.28 -18.45 -4.01
C VAL A 88 -0.74 -19.62 -3.13
N LEU A 89 -1.62 -19.38 -2.16
CA LEU A 89 -2.11 -20.41 -1.26
C LEU A 89 -3.01 -21.44 -1.95
N SER A 90 -3.70 -21.05 -3.01
CA SER A 90 -4.46 -22.00 -3.85
C SER A 90 -3.61 -22.67 -4.93
N GLY A 91 -2.40 -22.17 -5.18
CA GLY A 91 -1.52 -22.64 -6.28
C GLY A 91 -1.80 -21.99 -7.64
N ALA A 92 -2.74 -21.01 -7.71
CA ALA A 92 -3.04 -20.29 -8.94
C ALA A 92 -1.94 -19.28 -9.33
N LYS A 93 -1.09 -18.90 -8.39
CA LYS A 93 0.08 -18.02 -8.57
C LYS A 93 1.28 -18.54 -7.80
N GLN A 94 2.47 -18.08 -8.19
CA GLN A 94 3.71 -18.26 -7.46
C GLN A 94 4.19 -16.92 -6.91
N VAL A 95 5.08 -16.91 -5.93
CA VAL A 95 5.67 -15.67 -5.37
C VAL A 95 6.38 -14.87 -6.47
N ALA A 96 6.99 -15.53 -7.44
CA ALA A 96 7.65 -14.89 -8.59
C ALA A 96 6.67 -14.03 -9.42
N ASP A 97 5.42 -14.45 -9.57
CA ASP A 97 4.39 -13.70 -10.31
C ASP A 97 4.00 -12.36 -9.64
N LEU A 98 4.36 -12.20 -8.36
CA LEU A 98 4.06 -11.03 -7.53
C LEU A 98 5.29 -10.16 -7.31
N THR A 99 6.44 -10.55 -7.89
CA THR A 99 7.74 -9.94 -7.63
C THR A 99 8.15 -9.03 -8.77
N THR A 100 8.49 -7.78 -8.46
CA THR A 100 8.94 -6.78 -9.44
C THR A 100 10.22 -6.12 -8.93
N PRO A 101 11.33 -6.15 -9.69
CA PRO A 101 12.59 -5.53 -9.29
C PRO A 101 12.50 -4.00 -9.33
N TYR A 102 13.30 -3.31 -8.50
CA TYR A 102 13.38 -1.84 -8.46
C TYR A 102 14.16 -1.22 -9.62
N THR A 103 14.64 -2.03 -10.57
CA THR A 103 15.50 -1.57 -11.67
C THR A 103 14.89 -0.46 -12.53
N ALA A 104 13.56 -0.46 -12.72
CA ALA A 104 12.91 0.60 -13.51
C ALA A 104 12.91 1.94 -12.76
N LEU A 105 12.75 1.95 -11.43
CA LEU A 105 12.87 3.19 -10.63
C LEU A 105 14.26 3.83 -10.81
N SER A 106 15.32 3.02 -10.81
CA SER A 106 16.68 3.53 -10.99
C SER A 106 16.93 3.97 -12.44
N ARG A 107 16.61 3.12 -13.42
CA ARG A 107 16.98 3.37 -14.84
C ARG A 107 16.12 4.43 -15.52
N ARG A 108 14.80 4.46 -15.25
CA ARG A 108 13.86 5.37 -15.90
C ARG A 108 13.66 6.66 -15.13
N HIS A 109 13.68 6.58 -13.81
CA HIS A 109 13.36 7.71 -12.94
C HIS A 109 14.55 8.28 -12.18
N GLY A 110 15.75 7.66 -12.28
CA GLY A 110 16.95 8.15 -11.61
C GLY A 110 16.86 8.10 -10.09
N VAL A 111 16.04 7.19 -9.53
CA VAL A 111 15.98 6.94 -8.09
C VAL A 111 17.22 6.14 -7.68
N THR A 112 17.98 6.62 -6.71
CA THR A 112 19.10 5.86 -6.11
C THR A 112 18.53 4.84 -5.13
N VAL A 113 18.52 3.56 -5.49
CA VAL A 113 18.08 2.48 -4.59
C VAL A 113 19.25 2.00 -3.75
N VAL A 114 19.16 2.18 -2.43
CA VAL A 114 20.13 1.69 -1.44
C VAL A 114 19.58 0.42 -0.82
N LYS A 115 20.19 -0.72 -1.16
CA LYS A 115 19.84 -2.02 -0.60
C LYS A 115 20.39 -2.13 0.83
N ASP A 116 19.70 -1.51 1.79
CA ASP A 116 20.07 -1.52 3.21
C ASP A 116 18.83 -1.30 4.08
N MET A 117 18.98 -1.51 5.39
CA MET A 117 17.93 -1.24 6.37
C MET A 117 18.20 0.09 7.07
N ALA A 118 17.21 0.97 7.14
CA ALA A 118 17.25 2.13 8.02
C ALA A 118 17.09 1.66 9.48
N THR A 119 18.01 2.05 10.35
CA THR A 119 18.05 1.64 11.76
C THR A 119 17.78 2.77 12.74
N ALA A 120 17.95 4.02 12.34
CA ALA A 120 17.60 5.19 13.13
C ALA A 120 17.29 6.39 12.25
N ILE A 121 16.44 7.29 12.75
CA ILE A 121 16.14 8.58 12.14
C ILE A 121 16.46 9.66 13.17
N ASP A 122 17.40 10.55 12.85
CA ASP A 122 17.63 11.78 13.61
C ASP A 122 16.90 12.94 12.93
N THR A 123 15.77 13.32 13.48
CA THR A 123 14.91 14.37 12.91
C THR A 123 15.48 15.78 13.12
N THR A 124 16.40 15.96 14.10
CA THR A 124 17.08 17.23 14.37
C THR A 124 18.21 17.46 13.39
N ARG A 125 19.07 16.44 13.20
CA ARG A 125 20.20 16.50 12.25
C ARG A 125 19.77 16.19 10.81
N LYS A 126 18.52 15.76 10.60
CA LYS A 126 17.97 15.32 9.32
C LYS A 126 18.84 14.23 8.66
N THR A 127 19.09 13.14 9.38
CA THR A 127 19.85 12.01 8.88
C THR A 127 19.16 10.68 9.16
N VAL A 128 19.37 9.72 8.26
CA VAL A 128 18.94 8.31 8.40
C VAL A 128 20.18 7.44 8.53
N THR A 129 20.29 6.67 9.61
CA THR A 129 21.37 5.71 9.83
C THR A 129 21.05 4.38 9.18
N LEU A 130 22.07 3.75 8.59
CA LEU A 130 21.96 2.48 7.87
C LEU A 130 22.55 1.32 8.68
N ALA A 131 22.01 0.11 8.51
CA ALA A 131 22.46 -1.09 9.22
C ALA A 131 23.90 -1.49 8.88
N ARG A 132 24.33 -1.32 7.61
CA ARG A 132 25.70 -1.61 7.16
C ARG A 132 26.69 -0.48 7.43
N GLY A 133 26.27 0.52 8.17
CA GLY A 133 27.09 1.68 8.54
C GLY A 133 26.85 2.90 7.64
N GLY A 134 27.22 4.07 8.17
CA GLY A 134 26.98 5.34 7.52
C GLY A 134 25.59 5.92 7.76
N SER A 135 25.41 7.12 7.24
CA SER A 135 24.13 7.85 7.31
C SER A 135 23.88 8.63 6.03
N ILE A 136 22.61 8.89 5.74
CA ILE A 136 22.17 9.67 4.59
C ILE A 136 21.43 10.91 5.10
N ALA A 137 21.91 12.10 4.74
CA ALA A 137 21.24 13.35 5.04
C ALA A 137 20.09 13.61 4.06
N TYR A 138 19.05 14.31 4.53
CA TYR A 138 17.86 14.65 3.74
C TYR A 138 17.41 16.09 3.97
N ASP A 139 16.73 16.67 3.00
CA ASP A 139 15.94 17.90 3.15
C ASP A 139 14.52 17.57 3.56
N LYS A 140 13.92 16.53 2.91
CA LYS A 140 12.62 15.93 3.25
C LYS A 140 12.77 14.42 3.36
N LEU A 141 12.06 13.82 4.32
CA LEU A 141 12.06 12.38 4.55
C LEU A 141 10.66 11.80 4.34
N VAL A 142 10.57 10.70 3.62
CA VAL A 142 9.35 9.89 3.51
C VAL A 142 9.57 8.58 4.27
N VAL A 143 8.70 8.28 5.23
CA VAL A 143 8.73 7.07 6.06
C VAL A 143 7.52 6.21 5.71
N SER A 144 7.74 5.11 4.99
CA SER A 144 6.70 4.20 4.50
C SER A 144 7.00 2.72 4.83
N PRO A 145 7.21 2.37 6.11
CA PRO A 145 7.68 1.04 6.53
C PRO A 145 6.54 0.00 6.60
N GLY A 146 5.30 0.40 6.31
CA GLY A 146 4.13 -0.46 6.49
C GLY A 146 3.82 -0.75 7.96
N VAL A 147 3.37 -1.96 8.27
CA VAL A 147 3.03 -2.38 9.64
C VAL A 147 4.10 -3.29 10.24
N GLU A 148 4.26 -3.18 11.55
CA GLU A 148 4.91 -4.17 12.39
C GLU A 148 3.86 -5.16 12.91
N LEU A 149 4.17 -6.45 12.83
CA LEU A 149 3.37 -7.53 13.38
C LEU A 149 3.78 -7.76 14.84
N MET A 150 2.85 -7.58 15.78
CA MET A 150 3.12 -7.61 17.21
C MET A 150 3.04 -9.06 17.74
N PHE A 151 4.03 -9.90 17.39
CA PHE A 151 4.01 -11.33 17.75
C PHE A 151 3.87 -11.57 19.26
N ASP A 152 4.40 -10.69 20.09
CA ASP A 152 4.32 -10.82 21.56
C ASP A 152 2.93 -10.48 22.13
N SER A 153 1.98 -10.03 21.28
CA SER A 153 0.59 -9.84 21.68
C SER A 153 -0.17 -11.17 21.88
N ILE A 154 0.41 -12.29 21.45
CA ILE A 154 -0.15 -13.64 21.60
C ILE A 154 0.97 -14.52 22.16
N GLU A 155 0.75 -15.11 23.34
CA GLU A 155 1.73 -15.96 24.00
C GLU A 155 2.14 -17.15 23.11
N GLY A 156 3.43 -17.45 23.04
CA GLY A 156 3.99 -18.54 22.22
C GLY A 156 4.08 -18.27 20.72
N LEU A 157 3.40 -17.26 20.19
CA LEU A 157 3.34 -17.01 18.74
C LEU A 157 4.70 -16.66 18.14
N ARG A 158 5.54 -15.87 18.83
CA ARG A 158 6.88 -15.51 18.34
C ARG A 158 7.75 -16.75 18.14
N ALA A 159 7.77 -17.66 19.11
CA ALA A 159 8.54 -18.91 19.03
C ALA A 159 7.97 -19.84 17.95
N ALA A 160 6.66 -19.97 17.87
CA ALA A 160 5.96 -20.77 16.87
C ALA A 160 6.20 -20.27 15.43
N GLN A 161 6.24 -18.96 15.23
CA GLN A 161 6.54 -18.33 13.96
C GLN A 161 8.01 -18.52 13.58
N ALA A 162 8.94 -18.31 14.52
CA ALA A 162 10.38 -18.48 14.29
C ALA A 162 10.73 -19.93 13.92
N SER A 163 10.02 -20.93 14.46
CA SER A 163 10.19 -22.35 14.10
C SER A 163 9.51 -22.75 12.77
N GLY A 164 8.73 -21.84 12.16
CA GLY A 164 7.96 -22.13 10.95
C GLY A 164 6.73 -23.02 11.14
N GLN A 165 6.37 -23.36 12.40
CA GLN A 165 5.19 -24.17 12.68
C GLN A 165 3.89 -23.40 12.52
N VAL A 166 3.87 -22.12 12.94
CA VAL A 166 2.74 -21.22 12.79
C VAL A 166 3.17 -20.02 11.94
N LEU A 167 2.48 -19.81 10.83
CA LEU A 167 2.86 -18.80 9.86
C LEU A 167 1.84 -17.67 9.82
N GLN A 168 2.31 -16.43 9.71
CA GLN A 168 1.44 -15.28 9.43
C GLN A 168 1.19 -15.12 7.92
N ALA A 169 2.22 -15.31 7.08
CA ALA A 169 2.17 -15.13 5.62
C ALA A 169 1.42 -13.87 5.18
N TRP A 170 1.41 -12.82 6.03
CA TRP A 170 0.70 -11.56 5.80
C TRP A 170 1.58 -10.57 5.05
N LYS A 171 2.89 -10.63 5.27
CA LYS A 171 3.90 -10.04 4.39
C LYS A 171 4.22 -11.08 3.32
N ALA A 172 3.86 -10.78 2.06
CA ALA A 172 4.07 -11.71 0.95
C ALA A 172 5.55 -12.03 0.75
N GLY A 173 5.85 -13.28 0.42
CA GLY A 173 7.22 -13.75 0.23
C GLY A 173 7.38 -15.23 0.53
N ALA A 174 8.56 -15.61 1.03
CA ALA A 174 8.91 -17.01 1.33
C ALA A 174 7.92 -17.69 2.27
N GLU A 175 7.40 -16.95 3.25
CA GLU A 175 6.43 -17.48 4.23
C GLU A 175 5.07 -17.80 3.59
N THR A 176 4.67 -17.06 2.54
CA THR A 176 3.45 -17.37 1.77
C THR A 176 3.60 -18.72 1.08
N ALA A 177 4.75 -18.97 0.45
CA ALA A 177 5.06 -20.27 -0.14
C ALA A 177 5.17 -21.38 0.91
N ALA A 178 5.68 -21.08 2.10
CA ALA A 178 5.76 -22.02 3.20
C ALA A 178 4.35 -22.42 3.70
N LEU A 179 3.43 -21.47 3.85
CA LEU A 179 2.04 -21.74 4.22
C LEU A 179 1.35 -22.60 3.14
N ARG A 180 1.59 -22.34 1.85
CA ARG A 180 1.10 -23.19 0.76
C ARG A 180 1.58 -24.64 0.95
N ARG A 181 2.87 -24.88 1.23
CA ARG A 181 3.39 -26.22 1.50
C ARG A 181 2.73 -26.89 2.69
N GLN A 182 2.43 -26.17 3.77
CA GLN A 182 1.68 -26.72 4.91
C GLN A 182 0.28 -27.16 4.50
N LEU A 183 -0.43 -26.37 3.67
CA LEU A 183 -1.75 -26.75 3.15
C LEU A 183 -1.69 -27.99 2.24
N GLU A 184 -0.64 -28.13 1.44
CA GLU A 184 -0.41 -29.31 0.60
C GLU A 184 -0.11 -30.57 1.41
N ALA A 185 0.71 -30.44 2.45
CA ALA A 185 1.08 -31.54 3.33
C ALA A 185 -0.04 -31.98 4.29
N MET A 186 -1.01 -31.13 4.57
CA MET A 186 -2.14 -31.45 5.43
C MET A 186 -2.98 -32.59 4.82
N PRO A 187 -3.36 -33.63 5.57
CA PRO A 187 -4.22 -34.69 5.05
C PRO A 187 -5.61 -34.19 4.66
N ASP A 188 -6.28 -34.86 3.71
CA ASP A 188 -7.69 -34.59 3.44
C ASP A 188 -8.54 -34.97 4.66
N GLY A 189 -9.40 -34.05 5.10
CA GLY A 189 -10.12 -34.09 6.38
C GLY A 189 -9.45 -33.28 7.48
N GLY A 190 -8.27 -32.68 7.20
CA GLY A 190 -7.60 -31.76 8.12
C GLY A 190 -8.30 -30.41 8.22
N VAL A 191 -7.89 -29.61 9.21
CA VAL A 191 -8.43 -28.29 9.52
C VAL A 191 -7.35 -27.22 9.33
N PHE A 192 -7.64 -26.23 8.53
CA PHE A 192 -6.90 -24.97 8.46
C PHE A 192 -7.63 -23.92 9.30
N ALA A 193 -6.96 -23.30 10.26
CA ALA A 193 -7.51 -22.21 11.06
C ALA A 193 -6.78 -20.90 10.80
N ILE A 194 -7.54 -19.84 10.47
CA ILE A 194 -7.03 -18.46 10.38
C ILE A 194 -7.54 -17.66 11.57
N SER A 195 -6.62 -17.12 12.39
CA SER A 195 -6.95 -16.19 13.47
C SER A 195 -6.74 -14.74 13.01
N ILE A 196 -7.76 -13.90 13.20
CA ILE A 196 -7.82 -12.51 12.73
C ILE A 196 -7.80 -11.58 13.95
N PRO A 197 -6.91 -10.57 13.99
CA PRO A 197 -6.84 -9.62 15.10
C PRO A 197 -7.97 -8.60 15.08
N GLU A 198 -8.16 -7.90 16.20
CA GLU A 198 -9.04 -6.73 16.27
C GLU A 198 -8.61 -5.64 15.29
N ALA A 199 -9.59 -5.02 14.63
CA ALA A 199 -9.37 -3.85 13.77
C ALA A 199 -8.86 -2.63 14.59
N PRO A 200 -8.11 -1.69 13.96
CA PRO A 200 -7.72 -1.68 12.55
C PRO A 200 -6.47 -2.52 12.28
N TYR A 201 -6.49 -3.26 11.19
CA TYR A 201 -5.34 -4.00 10.67
C TYR A 201 -5.21 -3.79 9.15
N ARG A 202 -4.05 -4.12 8.58
CA ARG A 202 -3.80 -3.99 7.15
C ARG A 202 -4.65 -4.96 6.34
N CYS A 203 -5.24 -4.46 5.22
CA CYS A 203 -6.06 -5.23 4.29
C CYS A 203 -7.30 -5.86 4.96
N PRO A 204 -8.31 -5.04 5.35
CA PRO A 204 -9.47 -5.54 6.07
C PRO A 204 -10.19 -6.75 5.43
N PRO A 205 -10.37 -6.86 4.08
CA PRO A 205 -10.98 -8.04 3.48
C PRO A 205 -10.03 -9.25 3.32
N GLY A 206 -8.73 -9.03 3.47
CA GLY A 206 -7.71 -10.04 3.11
C GLY A 206 -7.80 -11.37 3.83
N PRO A 207 -8.10 -11.44 5.15
CA PRO A 207 -8.23 -12.73 5.84
C PRO A 207 -9.41 -13.56 5.34
N TYR A 208 -10.53 -12.91 5.02
CA TYR A 208 -11.75 -13.55 4.50
C TYR A 208 -11.57 -14.03 3.06
N GLU A 209 -10.85 -13.25 2.24
CA GLU A 209 -10.37 -13.68 0.94
C GLU A 209 -9.48 -14.92 1.06
N ARG A 210 -8.49 -14.89 1.97
CA ARG A 210 -7.59 -16.04 2.22
C ARG A 210 -8.36 -17.29 2.54
N ALA A 211 -9.31 -17.20 3.46
CA ALA A 211 -10.16 -18.33 3.85
C ALA A 211 -10.96 -18.89 2.67
N SER A 212 -11.53 -18.01 1.83
CA SER A 212 -12.30 -18.39 0.64
C SER A 212 -11.42 -19.05 -0.42
N VAL A 213 -10.24 -18.51 -0.70
CA VAL A 213 -9.30 -19.07 -1.68
C VAL A 213 -8.75 -20.43 -1.21
N VAL A 214 -8.46 -20.59 0.08
CA VAL A 214 -8.07 -21.89 0.66
C VAL A 214 -9.22 -22.91 0.58
N ALA A 215 -10.46 -22.48 0.85
CA ALA A 215 -11.63 -23.35 0.69
C ALA A 215 -11.81 -23.78 -0.77
N GLY A 216 -11.58 -22.87 -1.73
CA GLY A 216 -11.58 -23.21 -3.15
C GLY A 216 -10.56 -24.28 -3.52
N TYR A 217 -9.35 -24.19 -2.96
CA TYR A 217 -8.34 -25.26 -3.09
C TYR A 217 -8.79 -26.56 -2.44
N PHE A 218 -9.33 -26.51 -1.23
CA PHE A 218 -9.80 -27.73 -0.56
C PHE A 218 -10.95 -28.41 -1.29
N LYS A 219 -11.89 -27.65 -1.83
CA LYS A 219 -13.01 -28.18 -2.61
C LYS A 219 -12.55 -29.08 -3.76
N GLN A 220 -11.39 -28.74 -4.37
CA GLN A 220 -10.82 -29.50 -5.49
C GLN A 220 -9.90 -30.63 -5.02
N ALA A 221 -9.01 -30.38 -4.06
CA ALA A 221 -7.91 -31.25 -3.71
C ALA A 221 -8.11 -32.03 -2.40
N LYS A 222 -8.93 -31.50 -1.48
CA LYS A 222 -9.11 -32.01 -0.11
C LYS A 222 -10.56 -31.81 0.39
N PRO A 223 -11.57 -32.44 -0.25
CA PRO A 223 -12.99 -32.09 -0.08
C PRO A 223 -13.56 -32.37 1.32
N ARG A 224 -12.89 -33.16 2.16
CA ARG A 224 -13.29 -33.42 3.55
C ARG A 224 -12.69 -32.42 4.53
N SER A 225 -11.73 -31.59 4.07
CA SER A 225 -11.05 -30.60 4.92
C SER A 225 -11.92 -29.38 5.23
N LYS A 226 -11.57 -28.66 6.29
CA LYS A 226 -12.30 -27.49 6.79
C LYS A 226 -11.42 -26.27 6.90
N VAL A 227 -12.05 -25.09 6.77
CA VAL A 227 -11.49 -23.79 7.05
C VAL A 227 -12.23 -23.16 8.22
N LEU A 228 -11.54 -22.87 9.32
CA LEU A 228 -12.06 -22.13 10.45
C LEU A 228 -11.57 -20.69 10.39
N ILE A 229 -12.50 -19.73 10.42
CA ILE A 229 -12.23 -18.31 10.52
C ILE A 229 -12.50 -17.87 11.95
N LEU A 230 -11.46 -17.58 12.71
CA LEU A 230 -11.49 -17.23 14.13
C LEU A 230 -11.21 -15.73 14.25
N ASP A 231 -12.28 -14.93 14.27
CA ASP A 231 -12.23 -13.48 14.12
C ASP A 231 -12.40 -12.80 15.49
N ALA A 232 -11.45 -11.98 15.90
CA ALA A 232 -11.56 -11.19 17.13
C ALA A 232 -12.66 -10.10 17.06
N ASN A 233 -13.09 -9.76 15.86
CA ASN A 233 -14.11 -8.73 15.64
C ASN A 233 -15.53 -9.29 15.83
N PRO A 234 -16.52 -8.42 16.10
CA PRO A 234 -17.92 -8.87 16.27
C PRO A 234 -18.54 -9.36 14.96
N ASP A 235 -18.04 -8.94 13.82
CA ASP A 235 -18.45 -9.38 12.48
C ASP A 235 -17.34 -9.17 11.45
N VAL A 236 -17.54 -9.69 10.24
CA VAL A 236 -16.66 -9.52 9.08
C VAL A 236 -16.47 -8.03 8.79
N THR A 237 -15.23 -7.56 8.87
CA THR A 237 -14.91 -6.12 8.84
C THR A 237 -15.03 -5.45 7.47
N SER A 238 -15.12 -6.24 6.39
CA SER A 238 -15.26 -5.73 5.03
C SER A 238 -15.96 -6.74 4.12
N LYS A 239 -16.93 -6.29 3.32
CA LYS A 239 -17.70 -7.14 2.37
C LYS A 239 -18.43 -8.33 3.02
N GLY A 240 -18.87 -8.16 4.28
CA GLY A 240 -19.38 -9.26 5.12
C GLY A 240 -20.51 -10.05 4.48
N ALA A 241 -21.53 -9.39 3.95
CA ALA A 241 -22.66 -10.07 3.31
C ALA A 241 -22.23 -10.92 2.10
N LEU A 242 -21.28 -10.42 1.30
CA LEU A 242 -20.76 -11.15 0.12
C LEU A 242 -19.96 -12.39 0.52
N PHE A 243 -19.04 -12.28 1.47
CA PHE A 243 -18.26 -13.43 1.96
C PHE A 243 -19.16 -14.48 2.61
N LYS A 244 -20.05 -14.06 3.51
CA LYS A 244 -20.99 -14.99 4.19
C LYS A 244 -21.87 -15.75 3.19
N LYS A 245 -22.37 -15.05 2.14
CA LYS A 245 -23.12 -15.67 1.06
C LYS A 245 -22.30 -16.71 0.31
N VAL A 246 -21.05 -16.39 -0.06
CA VAL A 246 -20.13 -17.33 -0.72
C VAL A 246 -19.88 -18.55 0.15
N TRP A 247 -19.63 -18.40 1.46
CA TRP A 247 -19.39 -19.52 2.36
C TRP A 247 -20.63 -20.40 2.51
N ALA A 248 -21.82 -19.81 2.59
CA ALA A 248 -23.07 -20.54 2.73
C ALA A 248 -23.47 -21.31 1.46
N GLU A 249 -23.18 -20.76 0.27
CA GLU A 249 -23.59 -21.33 -1.00
C GLU A 249 -22.50 -22.21 -1.63
N GLN A 250 -21.27 -21.71 -1.74
CA GLN A 250 -20.18 -22.40 -2.47
C GLN A 250 -19.37 -23.34 -1.59
N TYR A 251 -19.23 -23.02 -0.29
CA TYR A 251 -18.38 -23.73 0.68
C TYR A 251 -19.15 -24.23 1.91
N LYS A 252 -20.45 -24.53 1.71
CA LYS A 252 -21.34 -25.04 2.77
C LYS A 252 -20.73 -26.26 3.44
N GLY A 253 -20.61 -26.21 4.78
CA GLY A 253 -20.03 -27.29 5.58
C GLY A 253 -18.49 -27.38 5.54
N MET A 254 -17.83 -26.61 4.68
CA MET A 254 -16.38 -26.52 4.60
C MET A 254 -15.81 -25.29 5.34
N VAL A 255 -16.44 -24.12 5.18
CA VAL A 255 -16.04 -22.88 5.86
C VAL A 255 -16.93 -22.65 7.07
N GLU A 256 -16.32 -22.39 8.21
CA GLU A 256 -16.99 -22.00 9.45
C GLU A 256 -16.42 -20.68 9.96
N TYR A 257 -17.28 -19.68 10.16
CA TYR A 257 -16.93 -18.37 10.69
C TYR A 257 -17.36 -18.24 12.15
N ARG A 258 -16.40 -17.87 13.00
CA ARG A 258 -16.61 -17.61 14.43
C ARG A 258 -16.12 -16.21 14.77
N SER A 259 -17.05 -15.34 15.17
CA SER A 259 -16.74 -13.98 15.65
C SER A 259 -16.29 -14.01 17.12
N GLN A 260 -15.75 -12.88 17.61
CA GLN A 260 -15.33 -12.68 19.02
C GLN A 260 -14.31 -13.72 19.53
N HIS A 261 -13.46 -14.23 18.61
CA HIS A 261 -12.39 -15.19 18.92
C HIS A 261 -11.05 -14.46 18.99
N LYS A 262 -10.83 -13.69 20.06
CA LYS A 262 -9.58 -12.98 20.31
C LYS A 262 -8.53 -13.94 20.85
N ALA A 263 -7.54 -14.27 20.02
CA ALA A 263 -6.45 -15.18 20.38
C ALA A 263 -5.54 -14.57 21.45
N THR A 264 -5.21 -15.34 22.47
CA THR A 264 -4.32 -14.97 23.58
C THR A 264 -3.05 -15.81 23.64
N ALA A 265 -3.10 -17.07 23.21
CA ALA A 265 -1.92 -17.94 23.17
C ALA A 265 -1.99 -18.95 22.04
N VAL A 266 -0.82 -19.46 21.64
CA VAL A 266 -0.65 -20.53 20.66
C VAL A 266 0.29 -21.59 21.22
N ASP A 267 -0.16 -22.85 21.20
CA ASP A 267 0.71 -24.02 21.35
C ASP A 267 0.89 -24.71 20.00
N ALA A 268 2.02 -24.43 19.37
CA ALA A 268 2.33 -24.96 18.04
C ALA A 268 2.51 -26.49 18.02
N LYS A 269 2.96 -27.11 19.12
CA LYS A 269 3.19 -28.56 19.20
C LYS A 269 1.88 -29.33 19.16
N SER A 270 0.87 -28.83 19.85
CA SER A 270 -0.46 -29.46 19.90
C SER A 270 -1.40 -28.96 18.81
N GLY A 271 -1.02 -27.91 18.09
CA GLY A 271 -1.86 -27.24 17.08
C GLY A 271 -3.03 -26.46 17.70
N LEU A 272 -2.84 -25.87 18.89
CA LEU A 272 -3.90 -25.25 19.69
C LEU A 272 -3.79 -23.73 19.66
N ILE A 273 -4.93 -23.05 19.50
CA ILE A 273 -5.09 -21.60 19.74
C ILE A 273 -6.01 -21.42 20.94
N LYS A 274 -5.57 -20.60 21.90
CA LYS A 274 -6.38 -20.19 23.06
C LYS A 274 -6.97 -18.80 22.85
N PHE A 275 -8.15 -18.58 23.41
CA PHE A 275 -8.90 -17.35 23.28
C PHE A 275 -9.20 -16.71 24.63
N GLU A 276 -9.54 -15.41 24.62
CA GLU A 276 -9.81 -14.64 25.84
C GLU A 276 -11.04 -15.18 26.61
N VAL A 277 -12.12 -15.51 25.88
CA VAL A 277 -13.40 -15.96 26.49
C VAL A 277 -14.02 -17.17 25.77
N GLN A 278 -13.48 -17.58 24.63
CA GLN A 278 -14.03 -18.70 23.85
C GLN A 278 -13.25 -20.00 24.14
N GLU A 279 -13.83 -21.10 23.76
CA GLU A 279 -13.16 -22.41 23.86
C GLU A 279 -11.93 -22.49 22.94
N ASP A 280 -10.91 -23.21 23.41
CA ASP A 280 -9.69 -23.46 22.65
C ASP A 280 -10.00 -24.21 21.34
N VAL A 281 -9.28 -23.86 20.28
CA VAL A 281 -9.44 -24.47 18.94
C VAL A 281 -8.18 -25.19 18.52
N LYS A 282 -8.33 -26.43 18.04
CA LYS A 282 -7.25 -27.24 17.51
C LYS A 282 -7.35 -27.36 15.99
N ALA A 283 -6.23 -27.18 15.27
CA ALA A 283 -6.15 -27.34 13.82
C ALA A 283 -4.77 -27.87 13.38
N GLN A 284 -4.72 -28.50 12.20
CA GLN A 284 -3.48 -29.03 11.63
C GLN A 284 -2.59 -27.95 11.03
N VAL A 285 -3.20 -26.91 10.45
CA VAL A 285 -2.46 -25.75 9.93
C VAL A 285 -3.00 -24.49 10.59
N LEU A 286 -2.10 -23.77 11.25
CA LEU A 286 -2.42 -22.52 11.96
C LEU A 286 -1.85 -21.32 11.18
N ASN A 287 -2.73 -20.41 10.77
CA ASN A 287 -2.38 -19.11 10.23
C ASN A 287 -2.82 -18.01 11.20
N VAL A 288 -1.91 -17.55 12.05
CA VAL A 288 -2.24 -16.62 13.13
C VAL A 288 -1.72 -15.22 12.79
N LEU A 289 -2.64 -14.28 12.68
CA LEU A 289 -2.34 -12.87 12.43
C LEU A 289 -2.34 -12.11 13.76
N PRO A 290 -1.18 -11.62 14.23
CA PRO A 290 -1.12 -10.83 15.45
C PRO A 290 -1.66 -9.42 15.23
N SER A 291 -1.91 -8.69 16.32
CA SER A 291 -2.15 -7.24 16.27
C SER A 291 -1.03 -6.51 15.53
N MET A 292 -1.36 -5.34 14.98
CA MET A 292 -0.45 -4.55 14.14
C MET A 292 -0.29 -3.13 14.69
N ARG A 293 0.88 -2.54 14.47
CA ARG A 293 1.17 -1.12 14.73
C ARG A 293 1.97 -0.52 13.59
N ALA A 294 2.30 0.77 13.65
CA ALA A 294 3.22 1.41 12.74
C ALA A 294 4.55 0.66 12.63
N GLY A 295 5.18 0.66 11.46
CA GLY A 295 6.43 -0.06 11.25
C GLY A 295 7.53 0.38 12.21
N SER A 296 8.41 -0.56 12.60
CA SER A 296 9.37 -0.43 13.71
C SER A 296 10.23 0.84 13.63
N ILE A 297 10.71 1.23 12.46
CA ILE A 297 11.53 2.44 12.30
C ILE A 297 10.74 3.73 12.62
N ALA A 298 9.44 3.77 12.32
CA ALA A 298 8.58 4.89 12.70
C ALA A 298 8.34 4.94 14.22
N VAL A 299 8.20 3.76 14.84
CA VAL A 299 8.07 3.62 16.30
C VAL A 299 9.36 4.07 17.00
N GLN A 300 10.52 3.60 16.53
CA GLN A 300 11.85 3.99 17.10
C GLN A 300 12.11 5.49 16.99
N ALA A 301 11.62 6.14 15.92
CA ALA A 301 11.74 7.58 15.73
C ALA A 301 10.70 8.41 16.49
N GLY A 302 9.79 7.78 17.26
CA GLY A 302 8.75 8.47 18.03
C GLY A 302 7.64 9.10 17.17
N LEU A 303 7.45 8.61 15.93
CA LEU A 303 6.44 9.16 15.01
C LEU A 303 5.03 8.62 15.28
N ASN A 304 4.90 7.54 16.05
CA ASN A 304 3.66 6.84 16.35
C ASN A 304 2.92 7.45 17.56
N ASN A 305 2.49 8.67 17.48
CA ASN A 305 1.98 9.49 18.56
C ASN A 305 0.45 9.46 18.76
N LEU A 306 -0.28 8.61 18.02
CA LEU A 306 -1.74 8.46 18.13
C LEU A 306 -2.17 7.05 18.50
N ALA A 307 -3.40 6.89 18.97
CA ALA A 307 -4.03 5.63 19.37
C ALA A 307 -3.14 4.81 20.34
N ASN A 308 -2.78 5.41 21.47
CA ASN A 308 -1.87 4.83 22.48
C ASN A 308 -0.51 4.41 21.88
N ASN A 309 0.08 5.30 21.09
CA ASN A 309 1.33 5.09 20.38
C ASN A 309 1.31 3.90 19.40
N ARG A 310 0.15 3.59 18.84
CA ARG A 310 0.00 2.52 17.85
C ARG A 310 0.23 3.00 16.42
N TRP A 311 -0.21 4.22 16.07
CA TRP A 311 -0.17 4.76 14.72
C TRP A 311 0.44 6.16 14.65
N CYS A 312 1.00 6.51 13.49
CA CYS A 312 1.59 7.82 13.25
C CYS A 312 0.51 8.85 12.94
N GLY A 313 0.54 9.99 13.64
CA GLY A 313 -0.25 11.16 13.30
C GLY A 313 0.33 11.91 12.12
N VAL A 314 -0.52 12.33 11.18
CA VAL A 314 -0.12 13.10 10.01
C VAL A 314 -1.08 14.25 9.73
N ASN A 315 -0.58 15.30 9.10
CA ASN A 315 -1.41 16.27 8.41
C ASN A 315 -1.87 15.63 7.08
N TYR A 316 -3.14 15.33 6.95
CA TYR A 316 -3.67 14.65 5.77
C TYR A 316 -3.54 15.45 4.47
N LEU A 317 -3.29 16.76 4.51
CA LEU A 317 -3.10 17.58 3.32
C LEU A 317 -1.81 17.22 2.57
N ASN A 318 -0.74 16.90 3.31
CA ASN A 318 0.59 16.64 2.76
C ASN A 318 1.28 15.41 3.35
N PHE A 319 0.62 14.68 4.26
CA PHE A 319 1.15 13.54 5.02
C PHE A 319 2.38 13.85 5.88
N GLU A 320 2.67 15.12 6.19
CA GLU A 320 3.71 15.48 7.14
C GLU A 320 3.34 14.99 8.54
N SER A 321 4.31 14.42 9.24
CA SER A 321 4.14 13.92 10.61
C SER A 321 3.78 15.05 11.58
N THR A 322 2.84 14.80 12.47
CA THR A 322 2.53 15.74 13.57
C THR A 322 3.59 15.73 14.68
N ALA A 323 4.52 14.77 14.65
CA ALA A 323 5.60 14.63 15.63
C ALA A 323 6.95 15.21 15.14
N ALA A 324 7.16 15.34 13.82
CA ALA A 324 8.44 15.80 13.27
C ALA A 324 8.25 16.56 11.98
N LYS A 325 8.84 17.75 11.89
CA LYS A 325 8.83 18.59 10.69
C LYS A 325 9.70 17.97 9.60
N ASP A 326 9.32 18.19 8.34
CA ASP A 326 10.02 17.68 7.15
C ASP A 326 10.10 16.14 7.05
N VAL A 327 9.26 15.45 7.82
CA VAL A 327 9.10 14.00 7.83
C VAL A 327 7.66 13.65 7.44
N HIS A 328 7.47 12.94 6.33
CA HIS A 328 6.16 12.53 5.82
C HIS A 328 5.97 11.03 6.06
N VAL A 329 4.88 10.63 6.70
CA VAL A 329 4.59 9.20 6.97
C VAL A 329 3.44 8.73 6.09
N LEU A 330 3.62 7.59 5.42
CA LEU A 330 2.69 7.10 4.40
C LEU A 330 2.20 5.67 4.66
N GLY A 331 1.10 5.32 4.01
CA GLY A 331 0.56 3.96 3.95
C GLY A 331 0.07 3.45 5.29
N ASP A 332 0.31 2.18 5.56
CA ASP A 332 -0.33 1.49 6.68
C ASP A 332 0.19 1.90 8.06
N SER A 333 1.30 2.66 8.15
CA SER A 333 1.85 3.18 9.41
C SER A 333 1.03 4.33 10.02
N ILE A 334 0.23 5.06 9.23
CA ILE A 334 -0.50 6.23 9.73
C ILE A 334 -1.76 5.86 10.50
N GLN A 335 -2.20 6.76 11.40
CA GLN A 335 -3.59 6.77 11.81
C GLN A 335 -4.46 7.09 10.59
N ILE A 336 -5.37 6.20 10.25
CA ILE A 336 -6.26 6.41 9.10
C ILE A 336 -7.39 7.38 9.44
N ALA A 337 -7.82 8.16 8.45
CA ALA A 337 -9.03 8.96 8.53
C ALA A 337 -10.28 8.05 8.64
N PRO A 338 -11.41 8.55 9.17
CA PRO A 338 -12.64 7.77 9.25
C PRO A 338 -13.06 7.18 7.89
N GLY A 339 -13.35 5.89 7.86
CA GLY A 339 -13.72 5.17 6.63
C GLY A 339 -12.59 4.86 5.65
N MET A 340 -11.37 5.32 5.91
CA MET A 340 -10.20 5.04 5.08
C MET A 340 -9.64 3.64 5.42
N PRO A 341 -9.43 2.74 4.44
CA PRO A 341 -8.82 1.45 4.72
C PRO A 341 -7.28 1.53 4.73
N LYS A 342 -6.64 0.63 5.48
CA LYS A 342 -5.20 0.35 5.33
C LYS A 342 -5.02 -0.61 4.13
N SER A 343 -4.66 -0.08 2.96
CA SER A 343 -4.54 -0.85 1.71
C SER A 343 -3.35 -0.42 0.85
N GLY A 344 -2.89 -1.30 -0.04
CA GLY A 344 -1.83 -0.97 -0.99
C GLY A 344 -2.24 0.16 -1.95
N HIS A 345 -3.52 0.21 -2.38
CA HIS A 345 -4.04 1.27 -3.24
C HIS A 345 -4.03 2.62 -2.52
N MET A 346 -4.48 2.64 -1.26
CA MET A 346 -4.45 3.86 -0.44
C MET A 346 -3.01 4.31 -0.20
N ALA A 347 -2.08 3.39 0.09
CA ALA A 347 -0.66 3.71 0.26
C ALA A 347 -0.04 4.31 -1.02
N ASN A 348 -0.38 3.81 -2.20
CA ASN A 348 0.03 4.38 -3.49
C ASN A 348 -0.49 5.81 -3.65
N ASN A 349 -1.77 6.07 -3.34
CA ASN A 349 -2.34 7.42 -3.38
C ASN A 349 -1.66 8.37 -2.37
N HIS A 350 -1.41 7.92 -1.14
CA HIS A 350 -0.64 8.70 -0.17
C HIS A 350 0.73 9.11 -0.73
N GLY A 351 1.41 8.18 -1.43
CA GLY A 351 2.69 8.44 -2.07
C GLY A 351 2.61 9.57 -3.10
N LYS A 352 1.55 9.61 -3.91
CA LYS A 352 1.34 10.66 -4.92
C LYS A 352 1.04 12.02 -4.30
N VAL A 353 0.14 12.06 -3.31
CA VAL A 353 -0.23 13.31 -2.62
C VAL A 353 0.97 13.88 -1.87
N ALA A 354 1.70 13.06 -1.13
CA ALA A 354 2.90 13.50 -0.42
C ALA A 354 4.01 13.96 -1.37
N ALA A 355 4.23 13.25 -2.49
CA ALA A 355 5.22 13.65 -3.50
C ALA A 355 4.87 15.01 -4.10
N ALA A 356 3.60 15.24 -4.46
CA ALA A 356 3.14 16.52 -4.98
C ALA A 356 3.32 17.66 -3.97
N ALA A 357 3.00 17.40 -2.70
CA ALA A 357 3.17 18.38 -1.62
C ALA A 357 4.66 18.68 -1.36
N ILE A 358 5.51 17.66 -1.27
CA ILE A 358 6.96 17.82 -1.09
C ILE A 358 7.56 18.66 -2.23
N VAL A 359 7.21 18.37 -3.48
CA VAL A 359 7.71 19.12 -4.63
C VAL A 359 7.20 20.55 -4.61
N ALA A 360 5.93 20.78 -4.27
CA ALA A 360 5.36 22.13 -4.15
C ALA A 360 6.09 22.94 -3.06
N GLU A 361 6.26 22.39 -1.86
CA GLU A 361 6.96 23.04 -0.75
C GLU A 361 8.42 23.37 -1.09
N MET A 362 9.15 22.43 -1.71
CA MET A 362 10.55 22.62 -2.10
C MET A 362 10.71 23.59 -3.28
N SER A 363 9.65 23.82 -4.05
CA SER A 363 9.63 24.77 -5.18
C SER A 363 9.09 26.15 -4.80
N GLY A 364 8.60 26.32 -3.57
CA GLY A 364 7.90 27.54 -3.16
C GLY A 364 6.51 27.71 -3.77
N TRP A 365 5.89 26.61 -4.20
CA TRP A 365 4.52 26.60 -4.76
C TRP A 365 3.50 26.28 -3.68
N ALA A 366 2.24 26.64 -3.97
CA ALA A 366 1.13 26.26 -3.09
C ALA A 366 0.89 24.73 -3.16
N VAL A 367 0.71 24.12 -1.99
CA VAL A 367 0.26 22.73 -1.88
C VAL A 367 -1.19 22.64 -2.36
N ASN A 368 -1.54 21.54 -3.06
CA ASN A 368 -2.92 21.30 -3.48
C ASN A 368 -3.86 21.35 -2.25
N PRO A 369 -4.81 22.30 -2.19
CA PRO A 369 -5.67 22.45 -1.00
C PRO A 369 -6.80 21.40 -0.91
N ALA A 370 -7.02 20.62 -1.97
CA ALA A 370 -8.13 19.66 -2.08
C ALA A 370 -7.66 18.33 -2.70
N PRO A 371 -6.71 17.61 -2.09
CA PRO A 371 -6.30 16.30 -2.60
C PRO A 371 -7.45 15.31 -2.49
N MET A 372 -7.50 14.37 -3.42
CA MET A 372 -8.45 13.25 -3.42
C MET A 372 -7.70 11.93 -3.43
N LEU A 373 -8.28 10.92 -2.77
CA LEU A 373 -7.75 9.57 -2.72
C LEU A 373 -8.82 8.60 -3.23
N THR A 374 -8.38 7.54 -3.89
CA THR A 374 -9.26 6.47 -4.36
C THR A 374 -8.84 5.13 -3.77
N ASN A 375 -9.80 4.26 -3.52
CA ASN A 375 -9.54 2.91 -3.09
C ASN A 375 -10.41 1.92 -3.84
N THR A 376 -9.81 0.82 -4.26
CA THR A 376 -10.52 -0.37 -4.71
C THR A 376 -9.81 -1.59 -4.12
N CYS A 377 -10.57 -2.41 -3.39
CA CYS A 377 -10.07 -3.66 -2.83
C CYS A 377 -10.81 -4.82 -3.49
N TYR A 378 -10.14 -5.47 -4.43
CA TYR A 378 -10.57 -6.74 -5.01
C TYR A 378 -10.28 -7.88 -4.05
N SER A 379 -11.17 -8.86 -3.97
CA SER A 379 -10.98 -10.07 -3.18
C SER A 379 -11.46 -11.29 -3.93
N PHE A 380 -10.56 -12.23 -4.14
CA PHE A 380 -10.86 -13.52 -4.73
C PHE A 380 -11.68 -14.38 -3.77
N VAL A 381 -12.74 -14.98 -4.27
CA VAL A 381 -13.53 -15.97 -3.52
C VAL A 381 -13.20 -17.41 -3.93
N ASP A 382 -12.54 -17.55 -5.05
CA ASP A 382 -11.87 -18.75 -5.60
C ASP A 382 -10.71 -18.28 -6.51
N ASN A 383 -10.21 -19.13 -7.42
CA ASN A 383 -9.12 -18.78 -8.33
C ASN A 383 -9.54 -17.82 -9.47
N THR A 384 -10.82 -17.55 -9.65
CA THR A 384 -11.37 -16.86 -10.81
C THR A 384 -12.32 -15.73 -10.43
N ASN A 385 -13.25 -16.01 -9.51
CA ASN A 385 -14.32 -15.09 -9.16
C ASN A 385 -13.88 -14.12 -8.07
N VAL A 386 -14.26 -12.88 -8.22
CA VAL A 386 -13.85 -11.76 -7.36
C VAL A 386 -15.06 -10.94 -6.93
N VAL A 387 -14.98 -10.38 -5.74
CA VAL A 387 -15.83 -9.30 -5.24
C VAL A 387 -14.96 -8.09 -4.92
N HIS A 388 -15.50 -6.87 -5.12
CA HIS A 388 -14.77 -5.65 -4.78
C HIS A 388 -15.53 -4.76 -3.79
N VAL A 389 -14.81 -3.82 -3.20
CA VAL A 389 -15.30 -2.61 -2.56
C VAL A 389 -14.48 -1.44 -3.10
N ALA A 390 -15.15 -0.35 -3.48
CA ALA A 390 -14.52 0.88 -3.95
C ALA A 390 -15.00 2.09 -3.14
N SER A 391 -14.16 3.13 -3.05
CA SER A 391 -14.50 4.40 -2.41
C SER A 391 -13.59 5.52 -2.92
N VAL A 392 -14.11 6.75 -2.91
CA VAL A 392 -13.35 7.98 -3.12
C VAL A 392 -13.37 8.77 -1.81
N HIS A 393 -12.26 9.39 -1.48
CA HIS A 393 -12.10 10.20 -0.28
C HIS A 393 -11.63 11.59 -0.69
N GLU A 394 -12.32 12.62 -0.20
CA GLU A 394 -11.97 14.02 -0.40
C GLU A 394 -11.42 14.63 0.89
N TYR A 395 -10.48 15.55 0.76
CA TYR A 395 -9.98 16.31 1.90
C TYR A 395 -10.96 17.43 2.27
N VAL A 396 -11.45 17.40 3.51
CA VAL A 396 -12.33 18.42 4.07
C VAL A 396 -11.49 19.42 4.89
N ALA A 397 -11.20 20.58 4.33
CA ALA A 397 -10.30 21.56 4.92
C ALA A 397 -10.76 22.06 6.31
N ALA A 398 -12.05 22.24 6.52
CA ALA A 398 -12.62 22.67 7.80
C ALA A 398 -12.37 21.67 8.94
N GLU A 399 -12.28 20.37 8.62
CA GLU A 399 -12.07 19.28 9.57
C GLU A 399 -10.63 18.73 9.52
N LYS A 400 -9.83 19.19 8.58
CA LYS A 400 -8.43 18.74 8.35
C LYS A 400 -8.30 17.22 8.22
N THR A 401 -9.27 16.57 7.59
CA THR A 401 -9.33 15.11 7.43
C THR A 401 -9.89 14.70 6.08
N PHE A 402 -9.71 13.45 5.71
CA PHE A 402 -10.42 12.87 4.57
C PHE A 402 -11.78 12.33 5.00
N LYS A 403 -12.77 12.47 4.13
CA LYS A 403 -14.07 11.84 4.24
C LYS A 403 -14.40 11.07 2.97
N THR A 404 -15.14 9.98 3.12
CA THR A 404 -15.67 9.24 1.98
C THR A 404 -16.75 10.08 1.30
N VAL A 405 -16.60 10.28 -0.01
CA VAL A 405 -17.60 10.96 -0.86
C VAL A 405 -18.82 10.05 -1.00
N ALA A 406 -19.98 10.54 -0.61
CA ALA A 406 -21.21 9.77 -0.67
C ALA A 406 -21.52 9.35 -2.12
N GLY A 407 -21.89 8.08 -2.33
CA GLY A 407 -22.20 7.51 -3.63
C GLY A 407 -21.00 7.32 -4.57
N SER A 408 -19.76 7.60 -4.12
CA SER A 408 -18.56 7.54 -4.97
C SER A 408 -17.95 6.15 -5.14
N GLY A 409 -18.55 5.14 -4.57
CA GLY A 409 -18.04 3.78 -4.59
C GLY A 409 -19.15 2.75 -4.54
N GLY A 410 -18.80 1.56 -4.13
CA GLY A 410 -19.81 0.50 -4.01
C GLY A 410 -19.19 -0.86 -3.71
N LEU A 411 -20.09 -1.81 -3.60
CA LEU A 411 -19.79 -3.23 -3.47
C LEU A 411 -20.25 -3.95 -4.73
N SER A 412 -19.59 -5.04 -5.08
CA SER A 412 -20.10 -6.01 -6.06
C SER A 412 -21.50 -6.49 -5.65
N SER A 413 -22.34 -6.76 -6.61
CA SER A 413 -23.66 -7.41 -6.38
C SER A 413 -23.50 -8.91 -6.10
N ALA A 414 -22.50 -9.53 -6.73
CA ALA A 414 -22.13 -10.94 -6.60
C ALA A 414 -20.68 -11.17 -7.07
N PRO A 415 -20.04 -12.30 -6.72
CA PRO A 415 -18.76 -12.67 -7.30
C PRO A 415 -18.87 -12.94 -8.80
N THR A 416 -17.92 -12.41 -9.60
CA THR A 416 -17.85 -12.64 -11.05
C THR A 416 -16.43 -12.88 -11.54
N ALA A 417 -16.31 -13.66 -12.62
CA ALA A 417 -15.04 -13.85 -13.32
C ALA A 417 -14.56 -12.57 -14.02
N LEU A 418 -15.49 -11.70 -14.45
CA LEU A 418 -15.14 -10.40 -15.04
C LEU A 418 -14.41 -9.51 -14.04
N GLU A 419 -14.85 -9.47 -12.77
CA GLU A 419 -14.13 -8.77 -11.72
C GLU A 419 -12.77 -9.41 -11.42
N GLY A 420 -12.62 -10.72 -11.64
CA GLY A 420 -11.32 -11.41 -11.60
C GLY A 420 -10.35 -10.86 -12.64
N VAL A 421 -10.81 -10.64 -13.87
CA VAL A 421 -10.01 -9.98 -14.91
C VAL A 421 -9.65 -8.56 -14.50
N TYR A 422 -10.60 -7.79 -13.95
CA TYR A 422 -10.33 -6.44 -13.45
C TYR A 422 -9.31 -6.42 -12.32
N ALA A 423 -9.38 -7.36 -11.39
CA ALA A 423 -8.43 -7.47 -10.27
C ALA A 423 -6.98 -7.70 -10.75
N LEU A 424 -6.79 -8.60 -11.72
CA LEU A 424 -5.46 -8.88 -12.29
C LEU A 424 -4.92 -7.71 -13.11
N ASN A 425 -5.77 -7.05 -13.90
CA ASN A 425 -5.40 -5.84 -14.64
C ASN A 425 -5.07 -4.68 -13.70
N TRP A 426 -5.87 -4.48 -12.65
CA TRP A 426 -5.58 -3.50 -11.60
C TRP A 426 -4.21 -3.76 -10.96
N ALA A 427 -3.90 -5.01 -10.64
CA ALA A 427 -2.61 -5.37 -10.05
C ALA A 427 -1.45 -5.01 -10.98
N SER A 428 -1.53 -5.38 -12.26
CA SER A 428 -0.50 -5.04 -13.27
C SER A 428 -0.33 -3.53 -13.41
N ASN A 429 -1.43 -2.78 -13.44
CA ASN A 429 -1.42 -1.32 -13.59
C ASN A 429 -0.82 -0.63 -12.36
N ILE A 430 -1.21 -1.01 -11.14
CA ILE A 430 -0.69 -0.38 -9.92
C ILE A 430 0.79 -0.73 -9.70
N TRP A 431 1.25 -1.93 -10.12
CA TRP A 431 2.69 -2.27 -10.08
C TRP A 431 3.49 -1.42 -11.05
N ALA A 432 2.99 -1.25 -12.28
CA ALA A 432 3.62 -0.35 -13.25
C ALA A 432 3.60 1.11 -12.77
N ASP A 433 2.49 1.57 -12.21
CA ASP A 433 2.38 2.91 -11.65
C ASP A 433 3.34 3.14 -10.47
N THR A 434 3.57 2.13 -9.65
CA THR A 434 4.46 2.21 -8.48
C THR A 434 5.94 2.10 -8.87
N LEU A 435 6.30 1.26 -9.84
CA LEU A 435 7.66 0.76 -10.02
C LEU A 435 8.26 1.01 -11.41
N ALA A 436 7.44 1.22 -12.48
CA ALA A 436 7.92 1.26 -13.87
C ALA A 436 7.99 2.65 -14.49
#